data_4e2b4a4b7b9c390d903039f2aa3e3d12
#
_entry.id   4e2b4a4b7b9c390d903039f2aa3e3d12
#
_cell.length_a   1.000
_cell.length_b   1.000
_cell.length_c   1.000
_cell.angle_alpha   90.00
_cell.angle_beta   90.00
_cell.angle_gamma   90.00
#
_symmetry.space_group_name_H-M   'P 1'
#
loop_
_entity.id
_entity.type
_entity.pdbx_description
1 polymer ?
#
loop_
_entity_poly.entity_id
_entity_poly.type
_entity_poly.pdbx_seq_one_letter_code
_entity_poly.pdbx_strand_id
1 'polypeptide(L)'
;MAIIKKFRIKSFKNLKPIIKLEKVSFSFKNRPILDSISFILNQGEILGLLGPNGVGKSTIFNLITGLLKPNFGSIIIDNKNVLNYPIAERATTFKLGYVPQYGGYFHDLSLIDNLKAIAEIQISDNKERTNIIEKMISKFEFDSIINIPAKFLSGGQKKKLVIALALLNNPKVLLLDEPFAALDVLTIKMLKELIVNLQSQEKISICICDHQARDLLSCVDSAIILSNCKIIAKGTPTELV
;
A
#
# COMPACT_ATOMS: atom_id res chain seq x y z
N MET A 1 19.73 12.81 -6.69
CA MET A 1 19.63 12.74 -5.23
C MET A 1 19.10 14.02 -4.56
N ALA A 2 19.18 15.20 -5.19
CA ALA A 2 18.81 16.48 -4.57
C ALA A 2 17.31 16.86 -4.62
N ILE A 3 16.52 16.32 -5.53
CA ILE A 3 15.11 16.74 -5.75
C ILE A 3 14.16 16.12 -4.71
N ILE A 4 14.43 14.92 -4.23
CA ILE A 4 13.54 14.19 -3.27
C ILE A 4 13.66 14.78 -1.85
N LYS A 5 14.80 15.35 -1.48
CA LYS A 5 15.05 15.90 -0.13
C LYS A 5 14.34 17.23 0.17
N LYS A 6 13.90 17.99 -0.84
CA LYS A 6 13.43 19.38 -0.67
C LYS A 6 11.95 19.53 -0.24
N PHE A 7 11.16 18.44 -0.19
CA PHE A 7 9.71 18.54 0.10
C PHE A 7 9.28 17.95 1.46
N ARG A 8 10.19 17.46 2.30
CA ARG A 8 9.82 16.56 3.42
C ARG A 8 10.14 17.04 4.84
N ILE A 9 10.15 18.33 5.11
CA ILE A 9 10.12 18.80 6.51
C ILE A 9 8.69 19.23 6.85
N LYS A 10 7.78 18.27 7.05
CA LYS A 10 6.53 18.53 7.74
C LYS A 10 6.64 18.01 9.18
N SER A 11 6.48 18.93 10.13
CA SER A 11 6.26 18.56 11.53
C SER A 11 4.98 17.72 11.62
N PHE A 12 5.11 16.41 11.94
CA PHE A 12 3.99 15.47 12.11
C PHE A 12 3.16 15.70 13.38
N LYS A 13 3.41 16.81 14.12
CA LYS A 13 2.86 17.04 15.47
C LYS A 13 1.34 17.18 15.56
N ASN A 14 0.59 17.30 14.43
CA ASN A 14 -0.87 17.47 14.45
C ASN A 14 -1.63 16.70 13.37
N LEU A 15 -1.07 15.61 12.84
CA LEU A 15 -1.77 14.80 11.85
C LEU A 15 -2.79 13.88 12.53
N LYS A 16 -3.97 13.74 11.89
CA LYS A 16 -5.01 12.82 12.37
C LYS A 16 -4.67 11.38 12.00
N PRO A 17 -4.81 10.41 12.90
CA PRO A 17 -4.69 9.00 12.58
C PRO A 17 -5.72 8.60 11.51
N ILE A 18 -5.28 7.83 10.49
CA ILE A 18 -6.17 7.18 9.52
C ILE A 18 -6.26 5.68 9.77
N ILE A 19 -5.14 5.06 10.17
CA ILE A 19 -5.11 3.67 10.67
C ILE A 19 -4.43 3.67 12.03
N LYS A 20 -5.00 2.89 12.97
CA LYS A 20 -4.42 2.64 14.29
C LYS A 20 -4.55 1.17 14.64
N LEU A 21 -3.45 0.53 14.94
CA LEU A 21 -3.39 -0.78 15.56
C LEU A 21 -3.15 -0.61 17.06
N GLU A 22 -3.90 -1.32 17.89
CA GLU A 22 -3.79 -1.27 19.34
C GLU A 22 -3.61 -2.68 19.91
N LYS A 23 -2.40 -2.98 20.39
CA LYS A 23 -2.03 -4.25 21.04
C LYS A 23 -2.45 -5.48 20.21
N VAL A 24 -2.29 -5.39 18.88
CA VAL A 24 -2.68 -6.45 17.96
C VAL A 24 -1.74 -7.63 18.10
N SER A 25 -2.29 -8.81 18.39
CA SER A 25 -1.56 -10.07 18.42
C SER A 25 -2.20 -11.05 17.46
N PHE A 26 -1.35 -11.83 16.78
CA PHE A 26 -1.80 -12.86 15.85
C PHE A 26 -0.86 -14.07 15.87
N SER A 27 -1.47 -15.26 15.89
CA SER A 27 -0.76 -16.53 15.81
C SER A 27 -1.38 -17.38 14.69
N PHE A 28 -0.52 -18.02 13.92
CA PHE A 28 -0.96 -19.03 12.95
C PHE A 28 -0.86 -20.41 13.59
N LYS A 29 -2.00 -21.04 13.87
CA LYS A 29 -2.08 -22.21 14.77
C LYS A 29 -1.46 -21.83 16.13
N ASN A 30 -0.39 -22.50 16.56
CA ASN A 30 0.30 -22.23 17.83
C ASN A 30 1.58 -21.42 17.67
N ARG A 31 1.90 -20.94 16.45
CA ARG A 31 3.10 -20.14 16.18
C ARG A 31 2.76 -18.65 16.25
N PRO A 32 3.32 -17.90 17.22
CA PRO A 32 3.12 -16.46 17.28
C PRO A 32 3.80 -15.79 16.07
N ILE A 33 3.10 -14.85 15.45
CA ILE A 33 3.56 -14.05 14.32
C ILE A 33 3.67 -12.58 14.71
N LEU A 34 2.70 -12.09 15.49
CA LEU A 34 2.68 -10.72 16.02
C LEU A 34 2.31 -10.77 17.50
N ASP A 35 3.04 -10.01 18.32
CA ASP A 35 2.85 -9.90 19.75
C ASP A 35 2.68 -8.44 20.17
N SER A 36 1.44 -8.08 20.51
CA SER A 36 1.05 -6.77 21.04
C SER A 36 1.51 -5.56 20.18
N ILE A 37 1.38 -5.67 18.86
CA ILE A 37 1.79 -4.62 17.91
C ILE A 37 0.87 -3.41 18.04
N SER A 38 1.47 -2.22 18.22
CA SER A 38 0.74 -0.95 18.27
C SER A 38 1.46 0.10 17.44
N PHE A 39 0.76 0.68 16.46
CA PHE A 39 1.27 1.81 15.67
C PHE A 39 0.13 2.61 15.04
N ILE A 40 0.49 3.76 14.48
CA ILE A 40 -0.42 4.67 13.80
C ILE A 40 0.16 5.00 12.42
N LEU A 41 -0.70 5.00 11.40
CA LEU A 41 -0.50 5.69 10.13
C LEU A 41 -1.36 6.94 10.15
N ASN A 42 -0.76 8.10 9.91
CA ASN A 42 -1.47 9.37 9.87
C ASN A 42 -1.99 9.71 8.46
N GLN A 43 -2.94 10.63 8.37
CA GLN A 43 -3.43 11.12 7.08
C GLN A 43 -2.32 11.80 6.29
N GLY A 44 -2.15 11.37 5.04
CA GLY A 44 -1.13 11.90 4.12
C GLY A 44 0.31 11.59 4.54
N GLU A 45 0.54 10.55 5.36
CA GLU A 45 1.85 10.02 5.72
C GLU A 45 2.22 8.85 4.81
N ILE A 46 3.52 8.68 4.53
CA ILE A 46 4.09 7.45 4.01
C ILE A 46 4.84 6.76 5.16
N LEU A 47 4.27 5.66 5.67
CA LEU A 47 4.85 4.84 6.73
C LEU A 47 5.51 3.59 6.14
N GLY A 48 6.75 3.30 6.52
CA GLY A 48 7.47 2.09 6.19
C GLY A 48 7.38 1.02 7.28
N LEU A 49 7.16 -0.23 6.89
CA LEU A 49 7.33 -1.40 7.76
C LEU A 49 8.56 -2.19 7.30
N LEU A 50 9.63 -2.16 8.08
CA LEU A 50 10.88 -2.85 7.84
C LEU A 50 10.99 -4.12 8.68
N GLY A 51 11.71 -5.10 8.19
CA GLY A 51 12.02 -6.32 8.90
C GLY A 51 12.35 -7.47 7.95
N PRO A 52 12.95 -8.55 8.44
CA PRO A 52 13.31 -9.71 7.62
C PRO A 52 12.05 -10.39 7.03
N ASN A 53 12.28 -11.25 6.03
CA ASN A 53 11.19 -12.05 5.48
C ASN A 53 10.60 -12.97 6.54
N GLY A 54 9.27 -13.12 6.52
CA GLY A 54 8.56 -13.95 7.49
C GLY A 54 8.34 -13.33 8.88
N VAL A 55 8.74 -12.07 9.13
CA VAL A 55 8.57 -11.41 10.44
C VAL A 55 7.12 -10.97 10.73
N GLY A 56 6.21 -11.05 9.74
CA GLY A 56 4.80 -10.68 9.91
C GLY A 56 4.36 -9.40 9.20
N LYS A 57 5.17 -8.79 8.32
CA LYS A 57 4.81 -7.56 7.59
C LYS A 57 3.52 -7.73 6.77
N SER A 58 3.47 -8.71 5.87
CA SER A 58 2.27 -9.00 5.07
C SER A 58 1.10 -9.48 5.94
N THR A 59 1.38 -10.11 7.10
CA THR A 59 0.34 -10.47 8.08
C THR A 59 -0.34 -9.21 8.63
N ILE A 60 0.41 -8.14 8.92
CA ILE A 60 -0.17 -6.85 9.34
C ILE A 60 -1.11 -6.32 8.26
N PHE A 61 -0.73 -6.36 6.98
CA PHE A 61 -1.60 -5.93 5.89
C PHE A 61 -2.85 -6.81 5.75
N ASN A 62 -2.70 -8.12 5.87
CA ASN A 62 -3.83 -9.05 5.85
C ASN A 62 -4.81 -8.81 7.02
N LEU A 63 -4.33 -8.39 8.17
CA LEU A 63 -5.17 -8.01 9.31
C LEU A 63 -5.87 -6.66 9.06
N ILE A 64 -5.19 -5.66 8.48
CA ILE A 64 -5.78 -4.37 8.15
C ILE A 64 -6.83 -4.51 7.05
N THR A 65 -6.56 -5.32 6.01
CA THR A 65 -7.52 -5.57 4.92
C THR A 65 -8.71 -6.43 5.35
N GLY A 66 -8.57 -7.21 6.42
CA GLY A 66 -9.61 -8.12 6.90
C GLY A 66 -9.54 -9.53 6.29
N LEU A 67 -8.47 -9.84 5.55
CA LEU A 67 -8.17 -11.22 5.11
C LEU A 67 -7.87 -12.15 6.30
N LEU A 68 -7.32 -11.59 7.36
CA LEU A 68 -7.10 -12.26 8.63
C LEU A 68 -7.78 -11.49 9.77
N LYS A 69 -8.11 -12.21 10.85
CA LYS A 69 -8.65 -11.62 12.08
C LYS A 69 -7.62 -11.79 13.21
N PRO A 70 -7.30 -10.73 13.98
CA PRO A 70 -6.35 -10.84 15.08
C PRO A 70 -6.94 -11.70 16.22
N ASN A 71 -6.05 -12.34 17.00
CA ASN A 71 -6.45 -13.04 18.21
C ASN A 71 -6.79 -12.05 19.34
N PHE A 72 -6.04 -10.96 19.43
CA PHE A 72 -6.21 -9.90 20.43
C PHE A 72 -5.94 -8.53 19.81
N GLY A 73 -6.43 -7.49 20.50
CA GLY A 73 -6.24 -6.10 20.10
C GLY A 73 -7.34 -5.57 19.19
N SER A 74 -7.15 -4.36 18.68
CA SER A 74 -8.11 -3.67 17.82
C SER A 74 -7.42 -3.04 16.62
N ILE A 75 -8.16 -2.90 15.52
CA ILE A 75 -7.76 -2.20 14.29
C ILE A 75 -8.81 -1.15 14.01
N ILE A 76 -8.36 0.09 13.96
CA ILE A 76 -9.20 1.27 13.77
C ILE A 76 -8.82 1.89 12.45
N ILE A 77 -9.80 2.12 11.57
CA ILE A 77 -9.64 2.85 10.30
C ILE A 77 -10.67 3.99 10.30
N ASP A 78 -10.24 5.20 10.02
CA ASP A 78 -11.08 6.40 10.00
C ASP A 78 -11.97 6.50 11.25
N ASN A 79 -11.36 6.33 12.44
CA ASN A 79 -11.98 6.34 13.78
C ASN A 79 -13.00 5.22 14.05
N LYS A 80 -13.12 4.20 13.21
CA LYS A 80 -14.01 3.05 13.42
C LYS A 80 -13.21 1.77 13.62
N ASN A 81 -13.58 0.98 14.63
CA ASN A 81 -13.03 -0.37 14.81
C ASN A 81 -13.57 -1.27 13.69
N VAL A 82 -12.64 -1.85 12.90
CA VAL A 82 -13.00 -2.57 11.67
C VAL A 82 -13.00 -4.09 11.82
N LEU A 83 -12.86 -4.62 13.02
CA LEU A 83 -12.76 -6.08 13.23
C LEU A 83 -13.96 -6.88 12.71
N ASN A 84 -15.16 -6.26 12.70
CA ASN A 84 -16.40 -6.89 12.24
C ASN A 84 -16.76 -6.49 10.79
N TYR A 85 -15.94 -5.67 10.14
CA TYR A 85 -16.17 -5.28 8.74
C TYR A 85 -15.47 -6.27 7.81
N PRO A 86 -16.19 -6.90 6.87
CA PRO A 86 -15.57 -7.77 5.87
C PRO A 86 -14.68 -6.99 4.91
N ILE A 87 -13.80 -7.70 4.20
CA ILE A 87 -12.81 -7.12 3.29
C ILE A 87 -13.43 -6.18 2.25
N ALA A 88 -14.57 -6.54 1.66
CA ALA A 88 -15.25 -5.73 0.67
C ALA A 88 -15.71 -4.37 1.23
N GLU A 89 -16.23 -4.35 2.46
CA GLU A 89 -16.62 -3.11 3.13
C GLU A 89 -15.40 -2.27 3.53
N ARG A 90 -14.28 -2.89 3.91
CA ARG A 90 -13.04 -2.16 4.19
C ARG A 90 -12.52 -1.48 2.93
N ALA A 91 -12.58 -2.14 1.78
CA ALA A 91 -12.18 -1.58 0.50
C ALA A 91 -13.09 -0.43 0.05
N THR A 92 -14.42 -0.58 0.17
CA THR A 92 -15.39 0.41 -0.35
C THR A 92 -15.66 1.54 0.63
N THR A 93 -16.04 1.22 1.88
CA THR A 93 -16.45 2.21 2.89
C THR A 93 -15.26 3.01 3.43
N PHE A 94 -14.14 2.34 3.73
CA PHE A 94 -12.96 3.00 4.26
C PHE A 94 -11.97 3.41 3.18
N LYS A 95 -12.28 3.16 1.91
CA LYS A 95 -11.45 3.53 0.76
C LYS A 95 -10.01 3.00 0.95
N LEU A 96 -9.90 1.70 1.25
CA LEU A 96 -8.65 1.00 1.46
C LEU A 96 -8.22 0.30 0.17
N GLY A 97 -7.11 0.74 -0.43
CA GLY A 97 -6.45 0.08 -1.55
C GLY A 97 -5.34 -0.86 -1.06
N TYR A 98 -5.19 -2.01 -1.71
CA TYR A 98 -4.13 -2.97 -1.41
C TYR A 98 -3.45 -3.47 -2.67
N VAL A 99 -2.14 -3.38 -2.69
CA VAL A 99 -1.25 -3.90 -3.74
C VAL A 99 -0.46 -5.06 -3.17
N PRO A 100 -0.79 -6.31 -3.53
CA PRO A 100 -0.08 -7.48 -3.02
C PRO A 100 1.32 -7.61 -3.61
N GLN A 101 2.15 -8.41 -2.97
CA GLN A 101 3.51 -8.73 -3.44
C GLN A 101 3.46 -9.38 -4.83
N TYR A 102 2.55 -10.35 -5.04
CA TYR A 102 2.34 -11.08 -6.28
C TYR A 102 0.88 -11.03 -6.72
N GLY A 103 0.64 -11.07 -8.05
CA GLY A 103 -0.70 -11.08 -8.62
C GLY A 103 -1.41 -9.74 -8.52
N GLY A 104 -2.71 -9.78 -8.24
CA GLY A 104 -3.57 -8.59 -8.17
C GLY A 104 -4.09 -8.12 -9.53
N TYR A 105 -3.95 -8.95 -10.57
CA TYR A 105 -4.46 -8.71 -11.93
C TYR A 105 -4.81 -10.03 -12.64
N PHE A 106 -5.61 -9.95 -13.69
CA PHE A 106 -5.97 -11.08 -14.53
C PHE A 106 -4.90 -11.29 -15.61
N HIS A 107 -4.20 -12.40 -15.55
CA HIS A 107 -3.01 -12.70 -16.37
C HIS A 107 -3.29 -12.69 -17.87
N ASP A 108 -4.42 -13.26 -18.28
CA ASP A 108 -4.77 -13.45 -19.71
C ASP A 108 -5.53 -12.27 -20.31
N LEU A 109 -6.07 -11.38 -19.48
CA LEU A 109 -6.69 -10.15 -19.94
C LEU A 109 -5.65 -9.11 -20.34
N SER A 110 -5.99 -8.28 -21.34
CA SER A 110 -5.18 -7.13 -21.70
C SER A 110 -5.12 -6.13 -20.54
N LEU A 111 -4.19 -5.17 -20.59
CA LEU A 111 -4.09 -4.10 -19.61
C LEU A 111 -5.40 -3.34 -19.48
N ILE A 112 -6.00 -2.95 -20.61
CA ILE A 112 -7.29 -2.23 -20.61
C ILE A 112 -8.43 -3.08 -20.06
N ASP A 113 -8.46 -4.37 -20.36
CA ASP A 113 -9.52 -5.25 -19.87
C ASP A 113 -9.39 -5.52 -18.38
N ASN A 114 -8.17 -5.54 -17.84
CA ASN A 114 -7.93 -5.54 -16.39
C ASN A 114 -8.54 -4.28 -15.73
N LEU A 115 -8.26 -3.09 -16.28
CA LEU A 115 -8.82 -1.83 -15.76
C LEU A 115 -10.36 -1.83 -15.84
N LYS A 116 -10.94 -2.27 -16.98
CA LYS A 116 -12.39 -2.34 -17.16
C LYS A 116 -13.04 -3.31 -16.17
N ALA A 117 -12.51 -4.53 -16.05
CA ALA A 117 -13.07 -5.55 -15.18
C ALA A 117 -13.13 -5.09 -13.70
N ILE A 118 -12.06 -4.47 -13.19
CA ILE A 118 -12.05 -3.98 -11.82
C ILE A 118 -12.91 -2.73 -11.65
N ALA A 119 -12.90 -1.81 -12.62
CA ALA A 119 -13.74 -0.62 -12.58
C ALA A 119 -15.23 -0.98 -12.59
N GLU A 120 -15.64 -2.00 -13.34
CA GLU A 120 -17.03 -2.48 -13.40
C GLU A 120 -17.52 -3.03 -12.07
N ILE A 121 -16.65 -3.71 -11.31
CA ILE A 121 -16.97 -4.21 -9.97
C ILE A 121 -17.10 -3.07 -8.95
N GLN A 122 -16.30 -1.98 -9.10
CA GLN A 122 -16.16 -0.95 -8.08
C GLN A 122 -17.02 0.29 -8.31
N ILE A 123 -17.40 0.59 -9.56
CA ILE A 123 -18.03 1.84 -9.97
C ILE A 123 -19.27 1.52 -10.79
N SER A 124 -20.44 1.89 -10.27
CA SER A 124 -21.74 1.60 -10.90
C SER A 124 -21.99 2.48 -12.14
N ASP A 125 -21.59 3.76 -12.09
CA ASP A 125 -21.82 4.71 -13.16
C ASP A 125 -20.86 4.49 -14.34
N ASN A 126 -21.40 4.32 -15.54
CA ASN A 126 -20.62 4.00 -16.74
C ASN A 126 -19.73 5.17 -17.19
N LYS A 127 -20.21 6.40 -17.05
CA LYS A 127 -19.45 7.60 -17.44
C LYS A 127 -18.28 7.83 -16.49
N GLU A 128 -18.52 7.64 -15.19
CA GLU A 128 -17.47 7.72 -14.17
C GLU A 128 -16.40 6.64 -14.40
N ARG A 129 -16.80 5.39 -14.73
CA ARG A 129 -15.86 4.31 -15.10
C ARG A 129 -14.95 4.70 -16.25
N THR A 130 -15.53 5.21 -17.35
CA THR A 130 -14.75 5.64 -18.52
C THR A 130 -13.74 6.72 -18.14
N ASN A 131 -14.18 7.76 -17.45
CA ASN A 131 -13.31 8.87 -17.05
C ASN A 131 -12.15 8.42 -16.15
N ILE A 132 -12.40 7.51 -15.19
CA ILE A 132 -11.34 7.05 -14.29
C ILE A 132 -10.36 6.13 -15.00
N ILE A 133 -10.82 5.29 -15.93
CA ILE A 133 -9.93 4.44 -16.74
C ILE A 133 -9.02 5.31 -17.62
N GLU A 134 -9.55 6.31 -18.31
CA GLU A 134 -8.77 7.25 -19.12
C GLU A 134 -7.74 7.99 -18.26
N LYS A 135 -8.13 8.44 -17.06
CA LYS A 135 -7.21 9.03 -16.08
C LYS A 135 -6.08 8.07 -15.70
N MET A 136 -6.36 6.77 -15.49
CA MET A 136 -5.32 5.79 -15.16
C MET A 136 -4.40 5.54 -16.35
N ILE A 137 -4.93 5.43 -17.57
CA ILE A 137 -4.13 5.26 -18.79
C ILE A 137 -3.13 6.40 -18.93
N SER A 138 -3.60 7.65 -18.88
CA SER A 138 -2.76 8.84 -18.99
C SER A 138 -1.74 8.93 -17.85
N LYS A 139 -2.18 8.73 -16.59
CA LYS A 139 -1.34 8.85 -15.40
C LYS A 139 -0.17 7.87 -15.36
N PHE A 140 -0.39 6.65 -15.86
CA PHE A 140 0.60 5.58 -15.84
C PHE A 140 1.32 5.39 -17.19
N GLU A 141 0.98 6.21 -18.20
CA GLU A 141 1.55 6.16 -19.55
C GLU A 141 1.35 4.78 -20.20
N PHE A 142 0.09 4.28 -20.18
CA PHE A 142 -0.23 2.94 -20.67
C PHE A 142 -0.56 2.87 -22.17
N ASP A 143 -0.61 3.99 -22.88
CA ASP A 143 -1.09 4.09 -24.27
C ASP A 143 -0.45 3.07 -25.21
N SER A 144 0.87 2.88 -25.12
CA SER A 144 1.61 1.99 -26.01
C SER A 144 1.46 0.49 -25.68
N ILE A 145 0.95 0.15 -24.49
CA ILE A 145 0.85 -1.23 -23.98
C ILE A 145 -0.57 -1.63 -23.62
N ILE A 146 -1.54 -0.79 -23.91
CA ILE A 146 -2.93 -0.92 -23.45
C ILE A 146 -3.60 -2.23 -23.83
N ASN A 147 -3.28 -2.75 -25.03
CA ASN A 147 -3.85 -4.00 -25.57
C ASN A 147 -2.98 -5.24 -25.29
N ILE A 148 -1.86 -5.10 -24.59
CA ILE A 148 -0.96 -6.22 -24.29
C ILE A 148 -1.56 -7.03 -23.13
N PRO A 149 -1.71 -8.38 -23.27
CA PRO A 149 -2.09 -9.24 -22.16
C PRO A 149 -1.12 -9.09 -20.98
N ALA A 150 -1.67 -9.01 -19.75
CA ALA A 150 -0.89 -8.68 -18.57
C ALA A 150 0.25 -9.66 -18.29
N LYS A 151 0.15 -10.91 -18.70
CA LYS A 151 1.23 -11.90 -18.58
C LYS A 151 2.50 -11.50 -19.33
N PHE A 152 2.39 -10.75 -20.43
CA PHE A 152 3.53 -10.31 -21.25
C PHE A 152 4.12 -8.95 -20.84
N LEU A 153 3.52 -8.26 -19.88
CA LEU A 153 4.06 -7.01 -19.33
C LEU A 153 5.36 -7.27 -18.57
N SER A 154 6.28 -6.30 -18.61
CA SER A 154 7.48 -6.32 -17.76
C SER A 154 7.13 -6.27 -16.26
N GLY A 155 8.07 -6.60 -15.37
CA GLY A 155 7.86 -6.52 -13.92
C GLY A 155 7.40 -5.13 -13.47
N GLY A 156 8.03 -4.06 -13.96
CA GLY A 156 7.65 -2.68 -13.68
C GLY A 156 6.27 -2.31 -14.23
N GLN A 157 5.93 -2.73 -15.45
CA GLN A 157 4.61 -2.52 -16.03
C GLN A 157 3.51 -3.25 -15.25
N LYS A 158 3.76 -4.50 -14.83
CA LYS A 158 2.85 -5.24 -13.93
C LYS A 158 2.64 -4.52 -12.61
N LYS A 159 3.70 -4.00 -12.00
CA LYS A 159 3.59 -3.25 -10.74
C LYS A 159 2.81 -1.94 -10.93
N LYS A 160 3.05 -1.19 -12.02
CA LYS A 160 2.24 -0.02 -12.40
C LYS A 160 0.76 -0.39 -12.58
N LEU A 161 0.45 -1.50 -13.26
CA LEU A 161 -0.92 -1.97 -13.47
C LEU A 161 -1.61 -2.26 -12.14
N VAL A 162 -1.00 -3.02 -11.23
CA VAL A 162 -1.61 -3.36 -9.93
C VAL A 162 -1.86 -2.11 -9.09
N ILE A 163 -0.94 -1.14 -9.11
CA ILE A 163 -1.15 0.15 -8.43
C ILE A 163 -2.31 0.91 -9.07
N ALA A 164 -2.39 0.96 -10.40
CA ALA A 164 -3.50 1.62 -11.10
C ALA A 164 -4.86 0.97 -10.75
N LEU A 165 -4.92 -0.37 -10.69
CA LEU A 165 -6.12 -1.09 -10.26
C LEU A 165 -6.53 -0.75 -8.82
N ALA A 166 -5.57 -0.65 -7.90
CA ALA A 166 -5.84 -0.26 -6.52
C ALA A 166 -6.31 1.20 -6.37
N LEU A 167 -5.99 2.07 -7.34
CA LEU A 167 -6.40 3.47 -7.37
C LEU A 167 -7.78 3.72 -7.98
N LEU A 168 -8.37 2.76 -8.69
CA LEU A 168 -9.67 2.93 -9.35
C LEU A 168 -10.79 3.36 -8.39
N ASN A 169 -10.78 2.88 -7.15
CA ASN A 169 -11.75 3.25 -6.13
C ASN A 169 -11.40 4.53 -5.35
N ASN A 170 -10.47 5.31 -5.85
CA ASN A 170 -10.01 6.56 -5.23
C ASN A 170 -9.71 6.38 -3.71
N PRO A 171 -8.71 5.56 -3.35
CA PRO A 171 -8.46 5.18 -1.96
C PRO A 171 -7.93 6.35 -1.13
N LYS A 172 -8.33 6.40 0.16
CA LYS A 172 -7.74 7.28 1.18
C LYS A 172 -6.43 6.70 1.74
N VAL A 173 -6.34 5.36 1.72
CA VAL A 173 -5.19 4.61 2.20
C VAL A 173 -4.76 3.60 1.16
N LEU A 174 -3.47 3.49 0.90
CA LEU A 174 -2.87 2.51 0.01
C LEU A 174 -1.83 1.68 0.77
N LEU A 175 -2.02 0.37 0.79
CA LEU A 175 -1.08 -0.60 1.34
C LEU A 175 -0.28 -1.21 0.20
N LEU A 176 1.05 -1.15 0.26
CA LEU A 176 1.97 -1.67 -0.76
C LEU A 176 2.85 -2.77 -0.15
N ASP A 177 2.62 -4.01 -0.58
CA ASP A 177 3.37 -5.18 -0.09
C ASP A 177 4.54 -5.48 -1.02
N GLU A 178 5.76 -5.25 -0.55
CA GLU A 178 7.03 -5.41 -1.25
C GLU A 178 7.03 -4.82 -2.68
N PRO A 179 6.73 -3.51 -2.84
CA PRO A 179 6.58 -2.91 -4.16
C PRO A 179 7.89 -2.85 -4.95
N PHE A 180 9.05 -2.91 -4.28
CA PHE A 180 10.37 -2.79 -4.92
C PHE A 180 11.02 -4.14 -5.24
N ALA A 181 10.41 -5.26 -4.81
CA ALA A 181 10.99 -6.59 -4.98
C ALA A 181 11.14 -6.99 -6.46
N ALA A 182 12.31 -7.55 -6.79
CA ALA A 182 12.65 -8.08 -8.11
C ALA A 182 12.54 -7.05 -9.26
N LEU A 183 12.79 -5.78 -9.00
CA LEU A 183 12.80 -4.69 -9.99
C LEU A 183 14.21 -4.14 -10.18
N ASP A 184 14.47 -3.60 -11.37
CA ASP A 184 15.70 -2.86 -11.66
C ASP A 184 15.70 -1.46 -11.01
N VAL A 185 16.90 -0.87 -10.93
CA VAL A 185 17.12 0.42 -10.24
C VAL A 185 16.30 1.57 -10.82
N LEU A 186 16.11 1.61 -12.14
CA LEU A 186 15.34 2.66 -12.81
C LEU A 186 13.86 2.54 -12.49
N THR A 187 13.33 1.32 -12.56
CA THR A 187 11.94 1.02 -12.19
C THR A 187 11.67 1.34 -10.71
N ILE A 188 12.57 0.99 -9.80
CA ILE A 188 12.47 1.36 -8.38
C ILE A 188 12.41 2.89 -8.22
N LYS A 189 13.27 3.63 -8.92
CA LYS A 189 13.27 5.10 -8.86
C LYS A 189 11.92 5.68 -9.33
N MET A 190 11.40 5.21 -10.46
CA MET A 190 10.10 5.64 -11.00
C MET A 190 8.95 5.33 -10.02
N LEU A 191 8.94 4.14 -9.40
CA LEU A 191 7.92 3.79 -8.42
C LEU A 191 7.98 4.65 -7.16
N LYS A 192 9.18 4.99 -6.67
CA LYS A 192 9.34 5.93 -5.55
C LYS A 192 8.77 7.30 -5.87
N GLU A 193 9.06 7.83 -7.06
CA GLU A 193 8.51 9.11 -7.53
C GLU A 193 6.98 9.04 -7.62
N LEU A 194 6.43 7.97 -8.16
CA LEU A 194 4.99 7.74 -8.21
C LEU A 194 4.37 7.72 -6.81
N ILE A 195 4.94 6.95 -5.87
CA ILE A 195 4.44 6.84 -4.48
C ILE A 195 4.44 8.21 -3.79
N VAL A 196 5.53 8.97 -3.95
CA VAL A 196 5.63 10.33 -3.38
C VAL A 196 4.61 11.27 -4.00
N ASN A 197 4.36 11.15 -5.31
CA ASN A 197 3.35 11.96 -6.00
C ASN A 197 1.93 11.62 -5.54
N LEU A 198 1.60 10.34 -5.36
CA LEU A 198 0.31 9.89 -4.81
C LEU A 198 0.05 10.52 -3.43
N GLN A 199 1.04 10.51 -2.56
CA GLN A 199 0.94 11.13 -1.24
C GLN A 199 0.83 12.66 -1.31
N SER A 200 1.73 13.31 -2.07
CA SER A 200 1.85 14.78 -2.05
C SER A 200 0.72 15.48 -2.81
N GLN A 201 0.30 14.95 -3.95
CA GLN A 201 -0.71 15.54 -4.82
C GLN A 201 -2.13 15.06 -4.48
N GLU A 202 -2.30 13.75 -4.27
CA GLU A 202 -3.61 13.14 -4.06
C GLU A 202 -3.95 12.94 -2.58
N LYS A 203 -3.02 13.28 -1.68
CA LYS A 203 -3.18 13.17 -0.21
C LYS A 203 -3.49 11.75 0.28
N ILE A 204 -3.11 10.73 -0.50
CA ILE A 204 -3.26 9.33 -0.11
C ILE A 204 -2.28 9.03 1.03
N SER A 205 -2.77 8.39 2.09
CA SER A 205 -1.92 7.86 3.16
C SER A 205 -1.38 6.51 2.72
N ILE A 206 -0.09 6.27 2.82
CA ILE A 206 0.52 5.08 2.23
C ILE A 206 1.27 4.31 3.32
N CYS A 207 1.04 2.99 3.38
CA CYS A 207 1.86 2.11 4.19
C CYS A 207 2.59 1.13 3.26
N ILE A 208 3.91 1.06 3.38
CA ILE A 208 4.76 0.22 2.53
C ILE A 208 5.45 -0.79 3.43
N CYS A 209 5.34 -2.08 3.15
CA CYS A 209 6.23 -3.05 3.74
C CYS A 209 7.27 -3.51 2.72
N ASP A 210 8.52 -3.54 3.13
CA ASP A 210 9.62 -4.04 2.32
C ASP A 210 10.77 -4.54 3.23
N HIS A 211 11.62 -5.40 2.70
CA HIS A 211 12.85 -5.84 3.36
C HIS A 211 14.08 -5.05 2.87
N GLN A 212 13.96 -4.30 1.78
CA GLN A 212 15.01 -3.46 1.21
C GLN A 212 15.06 -2.10 1.93
N ALA A 213 15.74 -2.05 3.08
CA ALA A 213 15.78 -0.88 3.97
C ALA A 213 16.19 0.41 3.24
N ARG A 214 17.24 0.36 2.40
CA ARG A 214 17.74 1.54 1.68
C ARG A 214 16.69 2.17 0.77
N ASP A 215 15.97 1.32 0.02
CA ASP A 215 14.97 1.81 -0.93
C ASP A 215 13.73 2.33 -0.21
N LEU A 216 13.26 1.61 0.80
CA LEU A 216 12.13 2.02 1.60
C LEU A 216 12.41 3.34 2.35
N LEU A 217 13.50 3.43 3.12
CA LEU A 217 13.84 4.62 3.91
C LEU A 217 14.05 5.88 3.05
N SER A 218 14.40 5.72 1.77
CA SER A 218 14.56 6.86 0.86
C SER A 218 13.24 7.51 0.43
N CYS A 219 12.09 6.85 0.65
CA CYS A 219 10.79 7.33 0.17
C CYS A 219 9.69 7.43 1.24
N VAL A 220 9.96 7.06 2.51
CA VAL A 220 9.00 7.16 3.60
C VAL A 220 9.22 8.39 4.48
N ASP A 221 8.19 8.81 5.18
CA ASP A 221 8.24 9.89 6.18
C ASP A 221 8.67 9.36 7.54
N SER A 222 8.18 8.17 7.92
CA SER A 222 8.57 7.45 9.12
C SER A 222 8.63 5.94 8.84
N ALA A 223 9.33 5.20 9.68
CA ALA A 223 9.37 3.75 9.56
C ALA A 223 9.32 3.06 10.92
N ILE A 224 8.88 1.81 10.87
CA ILE A 224 8.79 0.88 12.00
C ILE A 224 9.66 -0.33 11.66
N ILE A 225 10.49 -0.76 12.59
CA ILE A 225 11.30 -1.96 12.45
C ILE A 225 10.66 -3.10 13.26
N LEU A 226 10.36 -4.19 12.57
CA LEU A 226 9.78 -5.40 13.14
C LEU A 226 10.86 -6.46 13.30
N SER A 227 10.93 -7.08 14.47
CA SER A 227 11.77 -8.24 14.76
C SER A 227 11.14 -9.07 15.88
N ASN A 228 11.29 -10.39 15.82
CA ASN A 228 10.82 -11.29 16.87
C ASN A 228 9.36 -11.02 17.29
N CYS A 229 8.46 -10.92 16.31
CA CYS A 229 7.03 -10.66 16.49
C CYS A 229 6.68 -9.28 17.09
N LYS A 230 7.64 -8.37 17.31
CA LYS A 230 7.48 -7.10 18.00
C LYS A 230 7.99 -5.92 17.17
N ILE A 231 7.52 -4.73 17.52
CA ILE A 231 8.15 -3.48 17.07
C ILE A 231 9.36 -3.22 17.98
N ILE A 232 10.56 -3.14 17.38
CA ILE A 232 11.80 -2.89 18.09
C ILE A 232 12.31 -1.45 17.95
N ALA A 233 11.89 -0.74 16.90
CA ALA A 233 12.21 0.66 16.69
C ALA A 233 11.12 1.35 15.85
N LYS A 234 10.98 2.65 16.05
CA LYS A 234 10.12 3.55 15.26
C LYS A 234 10.77 4.92 15.21
N GLY A 235 10.80 5.54 14.05
CA GLY A 235 11.36 6.89 13.88
C GLY A 235 11.33 7.36 12.43
N THR A 236 11.87 8.54 12.21
CA THR A 236 12.17 9.04 10.87
C THR A 236 13.34 8.26 10.24
N PRO A 237 13.52 8.27 8.91
CA PRO A 237 14.68 7.64 8.28
C PRO A 237 16.03 8.06 8.87
N THR A 238 16.16 9.31 9.30
CA THR A 238 17.39 9.85 9.92
C THR A 238 17.63 9.38 11.35
N GLU A 239 16.59 8.98 12.06
CA GLU A 239 16.68 8.43 13.41
C GLU A 239 16.95 6.92 13.44
N LEU A 240 16.69 6.24 12.30
CA LEU A 240 16.82 4.78 12.18
C LEU A 240 18.10 4.31 11.48
N VAL A 241 18.90 5.22 10.94
CA VAL A 241 20.20 4.99 10.31
C VAL A 241 21.31 5.60 11.14
#